data_86f8951d81f40d9d7311ee0d64b2e2f5
#
_entry.id   86f8951d81f40d9d7311ee0d64b2e2f5
#
_cell.length_a   1.000
_cell.length_b   1.000
_cell.length_c   1.000
_cell.angle_alpha   90.00
_cell.angle_beta   90.00
_cell.angle_gamma   90.00
#
_symmetry.space_group_name_H-M   'P 1'
#
loop_
_entity.id
_entity.type
_entity.pdbx_description
1 polymer ?
#
loop_
_entity_poly.entity_id
_entity_poly.type
_entity_poly.pdbx_seq_one_letter_code
_entity_poly.pdbx_strand_id
1 'polypeptide(L)'
;MTTFDIAGVQVQLLKINADERGWLTELFRNDELPKGFQPAMAYVSMTPPGVTRGPHEHAHQTDLFCFLGPSTFRLVLWDNRTGSLDFRKRQSMDFGLSNPAAVIVPPGVVHAYKNIGNEPGLVYNAPDSLYKGVGRSEPVDEIRWESDPKSPFTLED
;
A
#
# COMPACT_ATOMS: atom_id res chain seq x y z
N MET A 1 0.73 -18.73 2.80
CA MET A 1 0.02 -17.78 3.67
C MET A 1 0.10 -16.42 3.02
N THR A 2 -1.03 -15.78 2.81
CA THR A 2 -1.09 -14.46 2.14
C THR A 2 -1.26 -13.37 3.20
N THR A 3 -0.28 -13.22 4.09
CA THR A 3 -0.33 -12.20 5.14
C THR A 3 1.08 -11.72 5.49
N PHE A 4 1.22 -10.43 5.78
CA PHE A 4 2.42 -9.90 6.41
C PHE A 4 2.41 -10.22 7.91
N ASP A 5 3.58 -10.53 8.43
CA ASP A 5 3.81 -10.74 9.86
C ASP A 5 4.53 -9.49 10.44
N ILE A 6 3.91 -8.33 10.22
CA ILE A 6 4.27 -7.02 10.78
C ILE A 6 3.04 -6.50 11.50
N ALA A 7 3.16 -6.19 12.77
CA ALA A 7 2.04 -5.78 13.61
C ALA A 7 1.25 -4.61 13.01
N GLY A 8 -0.08 -4.76 12.90
CA GLY A 8 -0.99 -3.75 12.37
C GLY A 8 -1.14 -3.75 10.85
N VAL A 9 -0.28 -4.46 10.12
CA VAL A 9 -0.50 -4.68 8.68
C VAL A 9 -1.60 -5.71 8.49
N GLN A 10 -2.56 -5.44 7.61
CA GLN A 10 -3.65 -6.36 7.30
C GLN A 10 -3.74 -6.57 5.80
N VAL A 11 -3.96 -7.80 5.39
CA VAL A 11 -4.15 -8.18 3.98
C VAL A 11 -5.51 -8.85 3.84
N GLN A 12 -6.32 -8.31 2.94
CA GLN A 12 -7.59 -8.89 2.52
C GLN A 12 -7.51 -9.25 1.04
N LEU A 13 -7.67 -10.53 0.71
CA LEU A 13 -7.82 -10.93 -0.68
C LEU A 13 -9.15 -10.42 -1.22
N LEU A 14 -9.12 -9.83 -2.41
CA LEU A 14 -10.30 -9.27 -3.06
C LEU A 14 -10.97 -10.32 -3.94
N LYS A 15 -12.29 -10.38 -3.86
CA LYS A 15 -13.08 -11.28 -4.68
C LYS A 15 -13.46 -10.61 -6.00
N ILE A 16 -12.96 -11.16 -7.09
CA ILE A 16 -13.39 -10.77 -8.44
C ILE A 16 -14.73 -11.45 -8.76
N ASN A 17 -15.73 -10.63 -9.08
CA ASN A 17 -17.02 -11.08 -9.56
C ASN A 17 -17.11 -10.82 -11.07
N ALA A 18 -16.99 -11.87 -11.86
CA ALA A 18 -16.96 -11.79 -13.33
C ALA A 18 -18.27 -12.31 -13.94
N ASP A 19 -18.72 -11.64 -15.00
CA ASP A 19 -19.82 -12.05 -15.87
C ASP A 19 -19.55 -11.65 -17.33
N GLU A 20 -20.53 -11.75 -18.20
CA GLU A 20 -20.42 -11.40 -19.63
C GLU A 20 -20.08 -9.93 -19.90
N ARG A 21 -20.26 -9.04 -18.93
CA ARG A 21 -19.95 -7.60 -19.03
C ARG A 21 -18.52 -7.27 -18.57
N GLY A 22 -17.76 -8.26 -18.06
CA GLY A 22 -16.44 -8.08 -17.47
C GLY A 22 -16.43 -8.50 -16.00
N TRP A 23 -15.80 -7.70 -15.13
CA TRP A 23 -15.72 -8.01 -13.71
C TRP A 23 -15.84 -6.74 -12.84
N LEU A 24 -16.21 -6.96 -11.60
CA LEU A 24 -16.14 -5.96 -10.53
C LEU A 24 -15.60 -6.59 -9.25
N THR A 25 -15.04 -5.76 -8.38
CA THR A 25 -14.65 -6.13 -7.04
C THR A 25 -14.91 -4.98 -6.06
N GLU A 26 -15.29 -5.31 -4.84
CA GLU A 26 -15.32 -4.35 -3.76
C GLU A 26 -13.88 -4.13 -3.25
N LEU A 27 -13.43 -2.89 -3.16
CA LEU A 27 -12.09 -2.56 -2.67
C LEU A 27 -12.03 -2.59 -1.14
N PHE A 28 -13.08 -2.14 -0.52
CA PHE A 28 -13.34 -2.22 0.92
C PHE A 28 -14.83 -1.99 1.20
N ARG A 29 -15.24 -2.43 2.37
CA ARG A 29 -16.54 -2.11 2.94
C ARG A 29 -16.33 -1.43 4.28
N ASN A 30 -17.06 -0.34 4.54
CA ASN A 30 -16.89 0.43 5.77
C ASN A 30 -17.24 -0.39 7.03
N ASP A 31 -18.15 -1.35 6.89
CA ASP A 31 -18.55 -2.27 7.96
C ASP A 31 -17.57 -3.42 8.22
N GLU A 32 -16.56 -3.59 7.35
CA GLU A 32 -15.50 -4.62 7.46
C GLU A 32 -14.12 -4.03 7.76
N LEU A 33 -13.98 -2.69 7.74
CA LEU A 33 -12.72 -2.03 8.05
C LEU A 33 -12.34 -2.19 9.53
N PRO A 34 -11.03 -2.23 9.85
CA PRO A 34 -10.58 -2.24 11.24
C PRO A 34 -11.14 -1.06 12.03
N LYS A 35 -11.47 -1.32 13.29
CA LYS A 35 -11.93 -0.25 14.19
C LYS A 35 -10.89 0.87 14.29
N GLY A 36 -11.34 2.10 14.04
CA GLY A 36 -10.49 3.29 14.11
C GLY A 36 -9.83 3.66 12.78
N PHE A 37 -9.96 2.85 11.73
CA PHE A 37 -9.55 3.20 10.38
C PHE A 37 -10.77 3.58 9.54
N GLN A 38 -10.73 4.76 8.94
CA GLN A 38 -11.76 5.23 8.02
C GLN A 38 -11.12 6.04 6.89
N PRO A 39 -11.23 5.59 5.65
CA PRO A 39 -10.72 6.35 4.50
C PRO A 39 -11.31 7.76 4.43
N ALA A 40 -10.45 8.75 4.25
CA ALA A 40 -10.82 10.15 4.10
C ALA A 40 -10.88 10.63 2.66
N MET A 41 -10.13 9.97 1.79
CA MET A 41 -10.07 10.23 0.35
C MET A 41 -9.65 8.97 -0.39
N ALA A 42 -9.63 9.02 -1.71
CA ALA A 42 -9.05 7.96 -2.53
C ALA A 42 -8.38 8.55 -3.78
N TYR A 43 -7.35 7.87 -4.25
CA TYR A 43 -6.72 8.18 -5.52
C TYR A 43 -6.22 6.89 -6.21
N VAL A 44 -5.95 7.00 -7.49
CA VAL A 44 -5.36 5.93 -8.29
C VAL A 44 -4.03 6.41 -8.87
N SER A 45 -3.04 5.54 -8.89
CA SER A 45 -1.78 5.78 -9.59
C SER A 45 -1.56 4.72 -10.66
N MET A 46 -1.04 5.14 -11.80
CA MET A 46 -0.55 4.27 -12.86
C MET A 46 0.98 4.22 -12.77
N THR A 47 1.54 3.02 -12.82
CA THR A 47 2.99 2.80 -12.70
C THR A 47 3.46 1.94 -13.87
N PRO A 48 4.41 2.43 -14.72
CA PRO A 48 4.98 1.65 -15.79
C PRO A 48 5.78 0.43 -15.31
N PRO A 49 6.04 -0.56 -16.18
CA PRO A 49 6.90 -1.71 -15.86
C PRO A 49 8.26 -1.31 -15.30
N GLY A 50 8.74 -2.01 -14.29
CA GLY A 50 10.04 -1.81 -13.67
C GLY A 50 10.15 -0.58 -12.75
N VAL A 51 9.13 0.30 -12.73
CA VAL A 51 9.12 1.51 -11.91
C VAL A 51 8.68 1.20 -10.49
N THR A 52 9.34 1.87 -9.53
CA THR A 52 9.04 1.79 -8.10
C THR A 52 8.45 3.10 -7.58
N ARG A 53 7.54 3.02 -6.63
CA ARG A 53 7.06 4.12 -5.80
C ARG A 53 7.44 3.87 -4.36
N GLY A 54 8.04 4.87 -3.69
CA GLY A 54 8.68 4.73 -2.39
C GLY A 54 10.14 4.23 -2.51
N PRO A 55 10.80 3.90 -1.39
CA PRO A 55 10.23 3.74 -0.04
C PRO A 55 9.85 5.05 0.63
N HIS A 56 8.70 5.08 1.27
CA HIS A 56 8.25 6.19 2.09
C HIS A 56 7.39 5.69 3.27
N GLU A 57 7.16 6.54 4.24
CA GLU A 57 6.30 6.26 5.38
C GLU A 57 5.52 7.50 5.82
N HIS A 58 4.52 7.29 6.64
CA HIS A 58 3.73 8.33 7.27
C HIS A 58 3.89 8.29 8.79
N ALA A 59 3.90 9.46 9.42
CA ALA A 59 3.97 9.56 10.88
C ALA A 59 2.61 9.29 11.53
N HIS A 60 1.51 9.63 10.86
CA HIS A 60 0.15 9.57 11.41
C HIS A 60 -0.85 8.87 10.48
N GLN A 61 -0.65 8.95 9.17
CA GLN A 61 -1.57 8.40 8.17
C GLN A 61 -1.45 6.89 8.08
N THR A 62 -2.60 6.23 8.00
CA THR A 62 -2.74 4.83 7.58
C THR A 62 -3.15 4.78 6.12
N ASP A 63 -2.52 3.95 5.32
CA ASP A 63 -2.86 3.70 3.93
C ASP A 63 -3.68 2.42 3.76
N LEU A 64 -4.58 2.44 2.79
CA LEU A 64 -5.24 1.26 2.25
C LEU A 64 -4.91 1.14 0.76
N PHE A 65 -3.94 0.29 0.43
CA PHE A 65 -3.59 0.00 -0.97
C PHE A 65 -4.43 -1.14 -1.53
N CYS A 66 -4.92 -0.97 -2.77
CA CYS A 66 -5.61 -2.04 -3.50
C CYS A 66 -4.85 -2.33 -4.79
N PHE A 67 -4.40 -3.56 -4.93
CA PHE A 67 -3.66 -4.08 -6.08
C PHE A 67 -4.58 -5.00 -6.89
N LEU A 68 -4.98 -4.59 -8.08
CA LEU A 68 -5.97 -5.29 -8.92
C LEU A 68 -5.42 -5.78 -10.25
N GLY A 69 -4.28 -5.26 -10.66
CA GLY A 69 -3.75 -5.45 -12.00
C GLY A 69 -3.99 -4.23 -12.90
N PRO A 70 -3.87 -4.38 -14.23
CA PRO A 70 -3.58 -5.64 -14.94
C PRO A 70 -2.20 -6.23 -14.65
N SER A 71 -1.24 -5.42 -14.19
CA SER A 71 0.11 -5.86 -13.90
C SER A 71 0.25 -6.47 -12.50
N THR A 72 1.43 -7.01 -12.19
CA THR A 72 1.80 -7.53 -10.88
C THR A 72 2.75 -6.55 -10.19
N PHE A 73 2.47 -6.28 -8.93
CA PHE A 73 3.29 -5.43 -8.07
C PHE A 73 3.91 -6.23 -6.95
N ARG A 74 5.19 -5.98 -6.70
CA ARG A 74 5.86 -6.40 -5.47
C ARG A 74 5.73 -5.30 -4.44
N LEU A 75 4.97 -5.56 -3.38
CA LEU A 75 4.89 -4.69 -2.20
C LEU A 75 5.94 -5.12 -1.21
N VAL A 76 6.77 -4.17 -0.76
CA VAL A 76 7.79 -4.38 0.26
C VAL A 76 7.50 -3.49 1.44
N LEU A 77 7.51 -4.06 2.64
CA LEU A 77 7.24 -3.37 3.89
C LEU A 77 8.43 -3.52 4.85
N TRP A 78 8.71 -2.47 5.61
CA TRP A 78 9.70 -2.48 6.70
C TRP A 78 9.09 -1.84 7.94
N ASP A 79 9.14 -2.52 9.06
CA ASP A 79 8.73 -1.91 10.34
C ASP A 79 9.82 -0.96 10.85
N ASN A 80 9.55 0.34 10.83
CA ASN A 80 10.46 1.40 11.30
C ASN A 80 10.07 1.93 12.70
N ARG A 81 9.12 1.32 13.37
CA ARG A 81 8.65 1.70 14.69
C ARG A 81 9.58 1.17 15.78
N THR A 82 10.38 2.03 16.39
CA THR A 82 11.41 1.64 17.38
C THR A 82 10.87 0.93 18.63
N GLY A 83 9.59 1.11 18.95
CA GLY A 83 8.91 0.40 20.05
C GLY A 83 8.21 -0.90 19.64
N SER A 84 8.27 -1.28 18.37
CA SER A 84 7.66 -2.51 17.85
C SER A 84 8.56 -3.72 18.11
N LEU A 85 7.95 -4.88 18.39
CA LEU A 85 8.66 -6.16 18.41
C LEU A 85 9.17 -6.58 17.03
N ASP A 86 8.57 -6.03 15.98
CA ASP A 86 8.92 -6.26 14.58
C ASP A 86 9.90 -5.22 14.03
N PHE A 87 10.46 -4.34 14.86
CA PHE A 87 11.37 -3.29 14.41
C PHE A 87 12.47 -3.84 13.51
N ARG A 88 12.64 -3.20 12.34
CA ARG A 88 13.55 -3.59 11.24
C ARG A 88 13.15 -4.85 10.46
N LYS A 89 12.03 -5.47 10.77
CA LYS A 89 11.52 -6.59 9.98
C LYS A 89 11.16 -6.12 8.59
N ARG A 90 11.65 -6.84 7.59
CA ARG A 90 11.35 -6.62 6.16
C ARG A 90 10.58 -7.81 5.63
N GLN A 91 9.52 -7.53 4.89
CA GLN A 91 8.73 -8.55 4.19
C GLN A 91 8.30 -8.05 2.81
N SER A 92 8.11 -8.97 1.88
CA SER A 92 7.58 -8.65 0.55
C SER A 92 6.52 -9.65 0.12
N MET A 93 5.56 -9.17 -0.66
CA MET A 93 4.51 -9.97 -1.30
C MET A 93 4.18 -9.41 -2.68
N ASP A 94 3.80 -10.32 -3.57
CA ASP A 94 3.39 -9.96 -4.93
C ASP A 94 1.87 -9.99 -5.02
N PHE A 95 1.27 -8.92 -5.56
CA PHE A 95 -0.17 -8.76 -5.76
C PHE A 95 -0.47 -8.29 -7.17
N GLY A 96 -1.63 -8.64 -7.68
CA GLY A 96 -2.07 -8.26 -9.02
C GLY A 96 -3.31 -9.03 -9.44
N LEU A 97 -3.53 -9.16 -10.74
CA LEU A 97 -4.76 -9.78 -11.27
C LEU A 97 -4.98 -11.23 -10.78
N SER A 98 -3.90 -12.00 -10.60
CA SER A 98 -3.99 -13.41 -10.16
C SER A 98 -4.27 -13.55 -8.66
N ASN A 99 -3.94 -12.54 -7.86
CA ASN A 99 -4.15 -12.50 -6.42
C ASN A 99 -4.41 -11.06 -5.95
N PRO A 100 -5.54 -10.46 -6.36
CA PRO A 100 -5.87 -9.10 -6.00
C PRO A 100 -6.07 -8.97 -4.50
N ALA A 101 -5.56 -7.88 -3.94
CA ALA A 101 -5.61 -7.67 -2.49
C ALA A 101 -5.75 -6.20 -2.12
N ALA A 102 -6.40 -5.97 -0.99
CA ALA A 102 -6.36 -4.74 -0.22
C ALA A 102 -5.38 -4.92 0.95
N VAL A 103 -4.48 -3.95 1.14
CA VAL A 103 -3.45 -3.99 2.18
C VAL A 103 -3.51 -2.72 3.00
N ILE A 104 -3.75 -2.85 4.30
CA ILE A 104 -3.71 -1.73 5.25
C ILE A 104 -2.30 -1.65 5.83
N VAL A 105 -1.69 -0.47 5.71
CA VAL A 105 -0.33 -0.18 6.19
C VAL A 105 -0.40 0.93 7.24
N PRO A 106 -0.10 0.63 8.52
CA PRO A 106 -0.17 1.61 9.59
C PRO A 106 1.00 2.62 9.55
N PRO A 107 0.88 3.75 10.27
CA PRO A 107 1.97 4.70 10.45
C PRO A 107 3.26 4.04 10.93
N GLY A 108 4.41 4.55 10.49
CA GLY A 108 5.72 4.05 10.87
C GLY A 108 6.13 2.73 10.20
N VAL A 109 5.30 2.19 9.32
CA VAL A 109 5.69 1.09 8.42
C VAL A 109 6.08 1.68 7.07
N VAL A 110 7.37 1.62 6.78
CA VAL A 110 7.91 2.04 5.48
C VAL A 110 7.41 1.09 4.40
N HIS A 111 6.99 1.63 3.29
CA HIS A 111 6.44 0.85 2.19
C HIS A 111 6.93 1.33 0.83
N ALA A 112 7.10 0.38 -0.06
CA ALA A 112 7.36 0.62 -1.48
C ALA A 112 6.67 -0.45 -2.31
N TYR A 113 6.24 -0.10 -3.51
CA TYR A 113 5.79 -1.10 -4.47
C TYR A 113 6.42 -0.88 -5.84
N LYS A 114 6.84 -1.98 -6.46
CA LYS A 114 7.44 -2.01 -7.79
C LYS A 114 6.53 -2.77 -8.74
N ASN A 115 6.30 -2.21 -9.91
CA ASN A 115 5.66 -2.96 -10.99
C ASN A 115 6.67 -3.98 -11.54
N ILE A 116 6.45 -5.25 -11.26
CA ILE A 116 7.29 -6.37 -11.69
C ILE A 116 6.72 -7.10 -12.91
N GLY A 117 5.59 -6.66 -13.44
CA GLY A 117 5.02 -7.16 -14.68
C GLY A 117 5.57 -6.44 -15.91
N ASN A 118 4.98 -6.71 -17.06
CA ASN A 118 5.43 -6.22 -18.37
C ASN A 118 4.50 -5.16 -19.00
N GLU A 119 3.50 -4.72 -18.26
CA GLU A 119 2.54 -3.70 -18.68
C GLU A 119 2.30 -2.67 -17.56
N PRO A 120 1.77 -1.47 -17.87
CA PRO A 120 1.39 -0.51 -16.85
C PRO A 120 0.34 -1.09 -15.90
N GLY A 121 0.49 -0.83 -14.61
CA GLY A 121 -0.42 -1.31 -13.59
C GLY A 121 -1.02 -0.16 -12.79
N LEU A 122 -2.20 -0.41 -12.22
CA LEU A 122 -2.93 0.54 -11.39
C LEU A 122 -2.90 0.10 -9.93
N VAL A 123 -2.67 1.08 -9.06
CA VAL A 123 -2.81 0.91 -7.60
C VAL A 123 -3.76 1.98 -7.10
N TYR A 124 -4.79 1.56 -6.38
CA TYR A 124 -5.71 2.44 -5.66
C TYR A 124 -5.21 2.62 -4.24
N ASN A 125 -5.31 3.83 -3.71
CA ASN A 125 -5.03 4.11 -2.32
C ASN A 125 -6.17 4.91 -1.71
N ALA A 126 -6.61 4.48 -0.52
CA ALA A 126 -7.65 5.16 0.26
C ALA A 126 -7.12 5.43 1.68
N PRO A 127 -6.31 6.49 1.87
CA PRO A 127 -5.76 6.84 3.18
C PRO A 127 -6.83 7.40 4.13
N ASP A 128 -6.57 7.31 5.43
CA ASP A 128 -7.43 7.87 6.47
C ASP A 128 -7.23 9.38 6.70
N SER A 129 -6.33 10.00 5.96
CA SER A 129 -6.01 11.42 6.04
C SER A 129 -6.14 12.10 4.69
N LEU A 130 -6.51 13.37 4.70
CA LEU A 130 -6.55 14.20 3.50
C LEU A 130 -5.14 14.64 3.11
N TYR A 131 -4.78 14.49 1.85
CA TYR A 131 -3.52 15.03 1.33
C TYR A 131 -3.45 16.54 1.56
N LYS A 132 -2.44 16.99 2.31
CA LYS A 132 -2.28 18.37 2.77
C LYS A 132 -3.43 18.89 3.64
N GLY A 133 -4.19 18.03 4.29
CA GLY A 133 -5.28 18.42 5.19
C GLY A 133 -6.47 19.07 4.48
N VAL A 134 -7.37 19.62 5.26
CA VAL A 134 -8.54 20.33 4.77
C VAL A 134 -8.12 21.55 3.96
N GLY A 135 -8.67 21.69 2.76
CA GLY A 135 -8.32 22.79 1.85
C GLY A 135 -6.88 22.77 1.30
N ARG A 136 -6.14 21.69 1.51
CA ARG A 136 -4.74 21.51 1.06
C ARG A 136 -3.76 22.54 1.65
N SER A 137 -3.97 22.95 2.89
CA SER A 137 -3.23 24.03 3.56
C SER A 137 -2.23 23.53 4.61
N GLU A 138 -2.15 22.23 4.84
CA GLU A 138 -1.27 21.63 5.83
C GLU A 138 -0.01 21.01 5.19
N PRO A 139 1.09 20.81 5.94
CA PRO A 139 2.22 20.03 5.50
C PRO A 139 1.82 18.60 5.13
N VAL A 140 2.55 18.00 4.19
CA VAL A 140 2.35 16.59 3.83
C VAL A 140 2.91 15.69 4.93
N ASP A 141 2.11 14.73 5.41
CA ASP A 141 2.57 13.65 6.27
C ASP A 141 3.24 12.55 5.43
N GLU A 142 4.47 12.79 5.00
CA GLU A 142 5.22 11.81 4.21
C GLU A 142 6.72 11.98 4.44
N ILE A 143 7.38 10.90 4.81
CA ILE A 143 8.83 10.81 4.92
C ILE A 143 9.32 10.01 3.71
N ARG A 144 10.02 10.67 2.80
CA ARG A 144 10.50 10.10 1.53
C ARG A 144 11.91 9.54 1.67
N TRP A 145 11.99 8.26 1.97
CA TRP A 145 13.27 7.55 2.05
C TRP A 145 13.92 7.34 0.69
N GLU A 146 13.15 7.33 -0.40
CA GLU A 146 13.67 7.28 -1.76
C GLU A 146 14.53 8.49 -2.15
N SER A 147 14.38 9.59 -1.42
CA SER A 147 15.17 10.82 -1.63
C SER A 147 16.44 10.87 -0.80
N ASP A 148 16.64 9.93 0.14
CA ASP A 148 17.82 9.84 0.98
C ASP A 148 18.82 8.82 0.41
N PRO A 149 20.00 9.24 -0.08
CA PRO A 149 21.00 8.31 -0.62
C PRO A 149 21.59 7.37 0.44
N LYS A 150 21.34 7.62 1.72
CA LYS A 150 21.76 6.78 2.85
C LYS A 150 20.60 5.95 3.42
N SER A 151 19.45 5.94 2.76
CA SER A 151 18.29 5.18 3.20
C SER A 151 18.66 3.71 3.44
N PRO A 152 18.30 3.13 4.60
CA PRO A 152 18.51 1.71 4.85
C PRO A 152 17.45 0.83 4.16
N PHE A 153 16.44 1.44 3.54
CA PHE A 153 15.32 0.75 2.92
C PHE A 153 15.57 0.58 1.43
N THR A 154 15.96 -0.62 1.03
CA THR A 154 16.22 -0.98 -0.37
C THR A 154 15.28 -2.09 -0.82
N LEU A 155 14.88 -2.06 -2.11
CA LEU A 155 14.06 -3.11 -2.69
C LEU A 155 14.86 -4.32 -3.15
N GLU A 156 16.17 -4.15 -3.29
CA GLU A 156 17.09 -5.24 -3.62
C GLU A 156 17.21 -6.21 -2.45
N ASP A 157 17.26 -7.50 -2.76
CA ASP A 157 17.43 -8.58 -1.77
C ASP A 157 18.89 -8.73 -1.35
#